data_3188547710271ff04da2e7a7e3e604f1
#
_entry.id   3188547710271ff04da2e7a7e3e604f1
#
_cell.length_a   1.000
_cell.length_b   1.000
_cell.length_c   1.000
_cell.angle_alpha   90.00
_cell.angle_beta   90.00
_cell.angle_gamma   90.00
#
_symmetry.space_group_name_H-M   'P 1'
#
loop_
_entity.id
_entity.type
_entity.pdbx_description
1 polymer ?
#
loop_
_entity_poly.entity_id
_entity_poly.type
_entity_poly.pdbx_seq_one_letter_code
_entity_poly.pdbx_strand_id
1 'polypeptide(L)'
;SNYIAKVSMMDMNMRPGENNPGRTYKWYNGSAVYEFGHGLHYTNFSANITTQMQNSYAISALTQNCNSTGGFLERCPFAAVDVEVSNDGDVTSDYVALGYIAGEFGPAPHPKKSLVSYKRLHNITGGASDTATLNLTLASLARVDEMGNKVLYPGDYTLLIDNHPLASINFTLTGEQAMLDMWPQ
;
A
#
# COMPACT_ATOMS: atom_id res chain seq x y z
N SER A 1 11.39 -11.30 -20.31
CA SER A 1 11.93 -10.17 -21.09
C SER A 1 13.10 -9.53 -20.36
N ASN A 2 14.19 -9.23 -21.07
CA ASN A 2 15.41 -8.70 -20.49
C ASN A 2 15.19 -7.22 -20.07
N TYR A 3 15.06 -6.94 -18.79
CA TYR A 3 14.89 -5.61 -18.24
C TYR A 3 16.04 -4.67 -18.62
N ILE A 4 17.29 -5.16 -18.56
CA ILE A 4 18.51 -4.39 -18.89
C ILE A 4 18.48 -3.89 -20.34
N ALA A 5 17.91 -4.65 -21.27
CA ALA A 5 17.77 -4.22 -22.66
C ALA A 5 16.72 -3.13 -22.87
N LYS A 6 15.85 -2.88 -21.88
CA LYS A 6 14.75 -1.90 -21.96
C LYS A 6 15.01 -0.61 -21.20
N VAL A 7 16.00 -0.59 -20.32
CA VAL A 7 16.29 0.55 -19.46
C VAL A 7 17.76 0.91 -19.55
N SER A 8 18.05 2.14 -19.99
CA SER A 8 19.41 2.65 -19.98
C SER A 8 19.93 2.73 -18.54
N MET A 9 21.15 2.27 -18.31
CA MET A 9 21.83 2.40 -17.03
C MET A 9 22.11 3.87 -16.65
N MET A 10 22.07 4.76 -17.64
CA MET A 10 22.27 6.21 -17.45
C MET A 10 20.96 6.95 -17.11
N ASP A 11 19.80 6.31 -17.32
CA ASP A 11 18.50 6.87 -16.94
C ASP A 11 18.19 6.52 -15.49
N MET A 12 18.21 7.51 -14.59
CA MET A 12 17.93 7.35 -13.17
C MET A 12 16.46 7.61 -12.81
N ASN A 13 15.60 7.92 -13.81
CA ASN A 13 14.19 8.15 -13.57
C ASN A 13 13.49 6.88 -13.08
N MET A 14 12.67 7.02 -12.04
CA MET A 14 11.90 5.92 -11.46
C MET A 14 10.57 5.71 -12.18
N ARG A 15 9.96 6.80 -12.65
CA ARG A 15 8.66 6.80 -13.33
C ARG A 15 8.82 6.37 -14.79
N PRO A 16 7.77 5.76 -15.40
CA PRO A 16 7.81 5.42 -16.81
C PRO A 16 7.91 6.67 -17.69
N GLY A 17 8.64 6.55 -18.79
CA GLY A 17 8.83 7.57 -19.81
C GLY A 17 9.00 6.91 -21.17
N GLU A 18 9.34 7.69 -22.21
CA GLU A 18 9.42 7.23 -23.60
C GLU A 18 10.33 6.00 -23.79
N ASN A 19 11.51 6.02 -23.15
CA ASN A 19 12.51 4.95 -23.25
C ASN A 19 12.78 4.26 -21.90
N ASN A 20 11.85 4.35 -20.95
CA ASN A 20 11.96 3.77 -19.63
C ASN A 20 10.60 3.18 -19.21
N PRO A 21 10.48 1.85 -19.04
CA PRO A 21 9.22 1.22 -18.60
C PRO A 21 8.89 1.46 -17.13
N GLY A 22 9.64 2.31 -16.44
CA GLY A 22 9.55 2.53 -15.00
C GLY A 22 10.42 1.55 -14.21
N ARG A 23 10.68 1.89 -12.95
CA ARG A 23 11.51 1.09 -12.03
C ARG A 23 10.72 0.69 -10.80
N THR A 24 11.12 -0.40 -10.18
CA THR A 24 10.49 -0.99 -8.99
C THR A 24 9.05 -1.46 -9.21
N TYR A 25 8.50 -2.14 -8.21
CA TYR A 25 7.11 -2.63 -8.21
C TYR A 25 6.06 -1.50 -8.31
N LYS A 26 6.46 -0.27 -7.97
CA LYS A 26 5.58 0.91 -8.05
C LYS A 26 5.34 1.37 -9.49
N TRP A 27 6.35 1.25 -10.35
CA TRP A 27 6.35 1.94 -11.63
C TRP A 27 6.60 1.03 -12.84
N TYR A 28 7.27 -0.11 -12.66
CA TYR A 28 7.63 -0.99 -13.77
C TYR A 28 6.40 -1.59 -14.44
N ASN A 29 6.24 -1.32 -15.75
CA ASN A 29 5.10 -1.77 -16.55
C ASN A 29 5.35 -3.12 -17.25
N GLY A 30 6.54 -3.69 -17.14
CA GLY A 30 6.83 -5.01 -17.69
C GLY A 30 6.46 -6.15 -16.75
N SER A 31 6.69 -7.39 -17.23
CA SER A 31 6.51 -8.61 -16.43
C SER A 31 7.76 -8.89 -15.61
N ALA A 32 7.62 -9.11 -14.32
CA ALA A 32 8.67 -9.61 -13.45
C ALA A 32 8.71 -11.15 -13.48
N VAL A 33 9.88 -11.74 -13.24
CA VAL A 33 10.00 -13.20 -13.05
C VAL A 33 9.35 -13.58 -11.71
N TYR A 34 9.70 -12.84 -10.67
CA TYR A 34 9.01 -12.83 -9.36
C TYR A 34 8.67 -11.39 -9.02
N GLU A 35 7.44 -11.14 -8.68
CA GLU A 35 6.99 -9.81 -8.28
C GLU A 35 7.48 -9.47 -6.87
N PHE A 36 7.59 -8.18 -6.58
CA PHE A 36 7.90 -7.73 -5.23
C PHE A 36 6.82 -8.21 -4.24
N GLY A 37 7.25 -8.83 -3.16
CA GLY A 37 6.34 -9.42 -2.17
C GLY A 37 5.90 -10.87 -2.51
N HIS A 38 6.44 -11.47 -3.58
CA HIS A 38 6.20 -12.89 -3.87
C HIS A 38 6.74 -13.75 -2.72
N GLY A 39 5.84 -14.43 -2.01
CA GLY A 39 6.17 -15.38 -0.96
C GLY A 39 6.35 -16.80 -1.51
N LEU A 40 7.13 -17.62 -0.81
CA LEU A 40 7.26 -19.04 -1.08
C LEU A 40 6.72 -19.82 0.13
N HIS A 41 5.63 -20.53 -0.10
CA HIS A 41 4.98 -21.35 0.93
C HIS A 41 4.83 -22.79 0.43
N TYR A 42 4.91 -23.76 1.33
CA TYR A 42 4.57 -25.16 1.05
C TYR A 42 3.09 -25.45 1.33
N THR A 43 2.28 -24.41 1.46
CA THR A 43 0.84 -24.45 1.74
C THR A 43 0.14 -23.31 1.00
N ASN A 44 -1.18 -23.30 1.00
CA ASN A 44 -1.98 -22.22 0.42
C ASN A 44 -2.59 -21.37 1.53
N PHE A 45 -2.69 -20.09 1.29
CA PHE A 45 -3.32 -19.13 2.19
C PHE A 45 -4.46 -18.40 1.50
N SER A 46 -5.52 -18.15 2.25
CA SER A 46 -6.58 -17.20 1.93
C SER A 46 -6.60 -16.09 2.97
N ALA A 47 -7.17 -14.94 2.59
CA ALA A 47 -7.30 -13.81 3.50
C ALA A 47 -8.66 -13.12 3.32
N ASN A 48 -9.17 -12.57 4.42
CA ASN A 48 -10.40 -11.79 4.44
C ASN A 48 -10.23 -10.57 5.33
N ILE A 49 -10.69 -9.39 4.87
CA ILE A 49 -10.71 -8.18 5.70
C ILE A 49 -11.95 -8.23 6.58
N THR A 50 -11.74 -8.23 7.90
CA THR A 50 -12.83 -8.30 8.90
C THR A 50 -13.24 -6.92 9.41
N THR A 51 -12.36 -5.93 9.31
CA THR A 51 -12.66 -4.55 9.70
C THR A 51 -13.61 -3.90 8.70
N GLN A 52 -14.69 -3.30 9.22
CA GLN A 52 -15.57 -2.44 8.42
C GLN A 52 -14.97 -1.03 8.34
N MET A 53 -14.73 -0.56 7.12
CA MET A 53 -14.30 0.80 6.84
C MET A 53 -15.46 1.62 6.27
N GLN A 54 -15.42 2.94 6.47
CA GLN A 54 -16.34 3.86 5.79
C GLN A 54 -16.00 3.93 4.29
N ASN A 55 -17.01 4.14 3.45
CA ASN A 55 -16.79 4.29 2.02
C ASN A 55 -16.15 5.64 1.65
N SER A 56 -16.23 6.64 2.53
CA SER A 56 -15.70 7.98 2.27
C SER A 56 -15.24 8.66 3.54
N TYR A 57 -14.15 9.45 3.42
CA TYR A 57 -13.55 10.23 4.52
C TYR A 57 -13.25 11.64 4.02
N ALA A 58 -13.66 12.67 4.77
CA ALA A 58 -13.28 14.05 4.49
C ALA A 58 -11.85 14.32 5.00
N ILE A 59 -10.96 14.78 4.11
CA ILE A 59 -9.56 15.09 4.43
C ILE A 59 -9.48 16.09 5.57
N SER A 60 -10.35 17.12 5.58
CA SER A 60 -10.41 18.11 6.65
C SER A 60 -10.69 17.51 8.02
N ALA A 61 -11.59 16.53 8.10
CA ALA A 61 -11.91 15.84 9.36
C ALA A 61 -10.71 14.99 9.85
N LEU A 62 -10.04 14.30 8.94
CA LEU A 62 -8.85 13.49 9.27
C LEU A 62 -7.73 14.35 9.85
N THR A 63 -7.45 15.51 9.23
CA THR A 63 -6.39 16.42 9.69
C THR A 63 -6.76 17.16 10.97
N GLN A 64 -8.03 17.57 11.15
CA GLN A 64 -8.50 18.21 12.39
C GLN A 64 -8.42 17.27 13.58
N ASN A 65 -8.84 16.03 13.43
CA ASN A 65 -8.74 15.02 14.50
C ASN A 65 -7.28 14.80 14.93
N CYS A 66 -6.35 14.86 13.98
CA CYS A 66 -4.93 14.76 14.27
C CYS A 66 -4.39 15.98 15.06
N ASN A 67 -4.70 17.17 14.62
CA ASN A 67 -4.22 18.40 15.26
C ASN A 67 -4.65 18.50 16.74
N SER A 68 -5.77 17.90 17.08
CA SER A 68 -6.25 17.84 18.47
C SER A 68 -5.35 17.02 19.40
N THR A 69 -4.52 16.13 18.85
CA THR A 69 -3.60 15.27 19.61
C THR A 69 -2.16 15.79 19.66
N GLY A 70 -1.86 16.93 18.99
CA GLY A 70 -0.55 17.60 19.01
C GLY A 70 0.58 16.83 18.30
N GLY A 71 0.24 15.89 17.42
CA GLY A 71 1.19 15.05 16.69
C GLY A 71 1.54 15.57 15.29
N PHE A 72 2.56 14.98 14.69
CA PHE A 72 2.86 15.18 13.27
C PHE A 72 1.75 14.55 12.42
N LEU A 73 1.16 15.33 11.50
CA LEU A 73 0.05 14.87 10.63
C LEU A 73 0.34 13.54 9.91
N GLU A 74 1.56 13.38 9.43
CA GLU A 74 1.98 12.16 8.73
C GLU A 74 1.87 10.88 9.58
N ARG A 75 2.05 11.00 10.90
CA ARG A 75 2.03 9.88 11.85
C ARG A 75 0.65 9.60 12.43
N CYS A 76 -0.33 10.45 12.13
CA CYS A 76 -1.68 10.26 12.64
C CYS A 76 -2.29 8.96 12.19
N PRO A 77 -2.85 8.17 13.11
CA PRO A 77 -3.57 6.97 12.75
C PRO A 77 -4.74 7.29 11.80
N PHE A 78 -4.85 6.52 10.74
CA PHE A 78 -6.01 6.52 9.84
C PHE A 78 -6.95 5.36 10.17
N ALA A 79 -6.42 4.14 10.13
CA ALA A 79 -7.19 2.93 10.41
C ALA A 79 -6.27 1.80 10.91
N ALA A 80 -6.81 0.95 11.77
CA ALA A 80 -6.29 -0.38 12.05
C ALA A 80 -7.18 -1.38 11.32
N VAL A 81 -6.61 -2.11 10.36
CA VAL A 81 -7.35 -3.03 9.51
C VAL A 81 -6.97 -4.46 9.87
N ASP A 82 -7.93 -5.21 10.39
CA ASP A 82 -7.76 -6.61 10.72
C ASP A 82 -8.01 -7.48 9.49
N VAL A 83 -7.05 -8.34 9.23
CA VAL A 83 -7.05 -9.30 8.14
C VAL A 83 -6.95 -10.69 8.74
N GLU A 84 -8.01 -11.46 8.62
CA GLU A 84 -8.00 -12.88 8.95
C GLU A 84 -7.30 -13.64 7.83
N VAL A 85 -6.25 -14.37 8.17
CA VAL A 85 -5.45 -15.20 7.27
C VAL A 85 -5.65 -16.65 7.64
N SER A 86 -6.09 -17.46 6.69
CA SER A 86 -6.33 -18.91 6.86
C SER A 86 -5.28 -19.71 6.09
N ASN A 87 -4.73 -20.73 6.75
CA ASN A 87 -3.89 -21.73 6.11
C ASN A 87 -4.79 -22.87 5.58
N ASP A 88 -5.02 -22.86 4.28
CA ASP A 88 -5.94 -23.77 3.61
C ASP A 88 -5.32 -25.15 3.28
N GLY A 89 -4.05 -25.36 3.61
CA GLY A 89 -3.35 -26.63 3.42
C GLY A 89 -3.02 -27.35 4.73
N ASP A 90 -2.16 -28.36 4.65
CA ASP A 90 -1.87 -29.26 5.78
C ASP A 90 -0.54 -28.92 6.49
N VAL A 91 0.30 -28.04 5.90
CA VAL A 91 1.63 -27.76 6.42
C VAL A 91 1.63 -26.46 7.24
N THR A 92 2.09 -26.54 8.49
CA THR A 92 2.30 -25.34 9.32
C THR A 92 3.29 -24.39 8.67
N SER A 93 2.94 -23.14 8.55
CA SER A 93 3.78 -22.12 7.87
C SER A 93 3.59 -20.73 8.47
N ASP A 94 4.62 -19.91 8.32
CA ASP A 94 4.52 -18.46 8.54
C ASP A 94 3.87 -17.82 7.33
N TYR A 95 3.23 -16.68 7.56
CA TYR A 95 2.69 -15.82 6.52
C TYR A 95 2.99 -14.35 6.79
N VAL A 96 3.21 -13.56 5.76
CA VAL A 96 3.36 -12.10 5.88
C VAL A 96 2.21 -11.43 5.12
N ALA A 97 1.25 -10.89 5.87
CA ALA A 97 0.20 -10.05 5.29
C ALA A 97 0.80 -8.72 4.85
N LEU A 98 0.72 -8.42 3.55
CA LEU A 98 1.22 -7.19 2.94
C LEU A 98 0.04 -6.30 2.57
N GLY A 99 -0.01 -5.08 3.13
CA GLY A 99 -1.03 -4.08 2.80
C GLY A 99 -0.50 -3.06 1.80
N TYR A 100 -1.14 -2.97 0.64
CA TYR A 100 -0.79 -2.01 -0.40
C TYR A 100 -1.92 -1.01 -0.60
N ILE A 101 -1.58 0.25 -0.83
CA ILE A 101 -2.51 1.26 -1.35
C ILE A 101 -2.29 1.41 -2.85
N ALA A 102 -3.38 1.35 -3.60
CA ALA A 102 -3.48 1.62 -5.03
C ALA A 102 -4.59 2.64 -5.29
N GLY A 103 -4.60 3.26 -6.47
CA GLY A 103 -5.64 4.19 -6.90
C GLY A 103 -5.10 5.33 -7.75
N GLU A 104 -6.02 6.07 -8.35
CA GLU A 104 -5.73 7.23 -9.20
C GLU A 104 -5.99 8.53 -8.42
N PHE A 105 -5.12 8.85 -7.49
CA PHE A 105 -5.16 10.06 -6.66
C PHE A 105 -3.90 10.91 -6.80
N GLY A 106 -4.06 12.22 -6.73
CA GLY A 106 -3.02 13.21 -6.96
C GLY A 106 -2.56 13.27 -8.43
N PRO A 107 -1.43 13.96 -8.73
CA PRO A 107 -0.98 14.17 -10.10
C PRO A 107 -0.48 12.89 -10.77
N ALA A 108 -0.74 12.75 -12.08
CA ALA A 108 -0.19 11.68 -12.91
C ALA A 108 1.34 11.84 -13.10
N PRO A 109 2.07 10.74 -13.36
CA PRO A 109 1.62 9.36 -13.39
C PRO A 109 1.35 8.79 -11.99
N HIS A 110 0.46 7.81 -11.91
CA HIS A 110 0.11 7.15 -10.65
C HIS A 110 0.94 5.88 -10.45
N PRO A 111 1.40 5.59 -9.21
CA PRO A 111 2.04 4.31 -8.93
C PRO A 111 1.03 3.17 -9.03
N LYS A 112 1.46 2.01 -9.48
CA LYS A 112 0.59 0.81 -9.56
C LYS A 112 0.02 0.43 -8.19
N LYS A 113 0.89 0.39 -7.19
CA LYS A 113 0.57 0.18 -5.77
C LYS A 113 1.75 0.59 -4.90
N SER A 114 1.52 0.90 -3.63
CA SER A 114 2.56 1.22 -2.65
C SER A 114 2.38 0.38 -1.41
N LEU A 115 3.40 -0.35 -0.97
CA LEU A 115 3.39 -1.06 0.31
C LEU A 115 3.35 -0.03 1.44
N VAL A 116 2.36 -0.12 2.32
CA VAL A 116 2.11 0.86 3.38
C VAL A 116 2.09 0.25 4.78
N SER A 117 1.82 -1.04 4.88
CA SER A 117 1.83 -1.76 6.15
C SER A 117 2.10 -3.24 5.92
N TYR A 118 2.63 -3.93 6.92
CA TYR A 118 2.77 -5.38 6.88
C TYR A 118 2.74 -5.96 8.30
N LYS A 119 2.35 -7.23 8.38
CA LYS A 119 2.39 -8.01 9.64
C LYS A 119 2.78 -9.45 9.34
N ARG A 120 3.78 -9.96 10.06
CA ARG A 120 4.13 -11.38 10.04
C ARG A 120 3.32 -12.14 11.07
N LEU A 121 2.72 -13.23 10.63
CA LEU A 121 2.08 -14.24 11.45
C LEU A 121 2.96 -15.49 11.48
N HIS A 122 3.05 -16.13 12.61
CA HIS A 122 3.96 -17.27 12.81
C HIS A 122 3.20 -18.54 13.10
N ASN A 123 3.69 -19.66 12.55
CA ASN A 123 3.24 -21.01 12.90
C ASN A 123 1.72 -21.22 12.72
N ILE A 124 1.13 -20.70 11.65
CA ILE A 124 -0.27 -20.98 11.33
C ILE A 124 -0.36 -22.47 10.93
N THR A 125 -0.97 -23.28 11.76
CA THR A 125 -1.16 -24.70 11.47
C THR A 125 -2.14 -24.92 10.33
N GLY A 126 -2.03 -26.08 9.65
CA GLY A 126 -2.96 -26.43 8.59
C GLY A 126 -4.42 -26.42 9.09
N GLY A 127 -5.30 -25.81 8.31
CA GLY A 127 -6.72 -25.61 8.65
C GLY A 127 -7.01 -24.55 9.71
N ALA A 128 -5.99 -23.84 10.24
CA ALA A 128 -6.17 -22.78 11.23
C ALA A 128 -6.09 -21.39 10.60
N SER A 129 -6.62 -20.40 11.32
CA SER A 129 -6.54 -18.98 10.97
C SER A 129 -5.86 -18.18 12.08
N ASP A 130 -5.28 -17.04 11.70
CA ASP A 130 -4.72 -16.03 12.60
C ASP A 130 -5.03 -14.63 12.05
N THR A 131 -4.97 -13.61 12.90
CA THR A 131 -5.33 -12.24 12.52
C THR A 131 -4.12 -11.33 12.46
N ALA A 132 -3.93 -10.67 11.31
CA ALA A 132 -2.95 -9.63 11.10
C ALA A 132 -3.61 -8.24 11.19
N THR A 133 -3.24 -7.43 12.17
CA THR A 133 -3.65 -6.02 12.23
C THR A 133 -2.67 -5.15 11.45
N LEU A 134 -3.14 -4.54 10.36
CA LEU A 134 -2.39 -3.59 9.54
C LEU A 134 -2.70 -2.16 9.98
N ASN A 135 -1.73 -1.49 10.57
CA ASN A 135 -1.88 -0.11 11.00
C ASN A 135 -1.55 0.85 9.85
N LEU A 136 -2.50 1.69 9.49
CA LEU A 136 -2.38 2.74 8.48
C LEU A 136 -2.37 4.10 9.15
N THR A 137 -1.50 4.98 8.66
CA THR A 137 -1.42 6.39 9.06
C THR A 137 -1.82 7.28 7.88
N LEU A 138 -1.96 8.59 8.09
CA LEU A 138 -2.20 9.51 6.98
C LEU A 138 -1.06 9.48 5.96
N ALA A 139 0.20 9.27 6.40
CA ALA A 139 1.32 9.08 5.48
C ALA A 139 1.18 7.83 4.60
N SER A 140 0.46 6.79 5.06
CA SER A 140 0.18 5.60 4.25
C SER A 140 -0.65 5.92 3.00
N LEU A 141 -1.44 6.99 3.04
CA LEU A 141 -2.32 7.44 1.96
C LEU A 141 -1.72 8.59 1.14
N ALA A 142 -0.65 9.22 1.64
CA ALA A 142 -0.05 10.38 1.02
C ALA A 142 0.85 10.02 -0.16
N ARG A 143 1.07 11.01 -1.02
CA ARG A 143 2.11 10.97 -2.08
C ARG A 143 3.09 12.09 -1.89
N VAL A 144 4.31 11.87 -2.35
CA VAL A 144 5.34 12.91 -2.40
C VAL A 144 5.19 13.68 -3.71
N ASP A 145 5.09 14.99 -3.63
CA ASP A 145 5.06 15.90 -4.78
C ASP A 145 6.46 16.14 -5.38
N GLU A 146 6.56 17.00 -6.39
CA GLU A 146 7.81 17.30 -7.07
C GLU A 146 8.78 18.12 -6.20
N MET A 147 8.27 18.76 -5.15
CA MET A 147 9.07 19.54 -4.17
C MET A 147 9.50 18.68 -2.97
N GLY A 148 9.10 17.42 -2.93
CA GLY A 148 9.42 16.51 -1.82
C GLY A 148 8.41 16.54 -0.66
N ASN A 149 7.36 17.35 -0.75
CA ASN A 149 6.35 17.43 0.31
C ASN A 149 5.44 16.20 0.30
N LYS A 150 5.00 15.75 1.46
CA LYS A 150 3.97 14.70 1.60
C LYS A 150 2.59 15.32 1.56
N VAL A 151 1.79 14.95 0.58
CA VAL A 151 0.46 15.52 0.33
C VAL A 151 -0.57 14.39 0.32
N LEU A 152 -1.66 14.60 1.07
CA LEU A 152 -2.85 13.77 1.05
C LEU A 152 -3.82 14.33 0.01
N TYR A 153 -4.10 13.56 -1.03
CA TYR A 153 -4.94 13.98 -2.15
C TYR A 153 -6.35 13.41 -2.04
N PRO A 154 -7.39 14.13 -2.48
CA PRO A 154 -8.69 13.53 -2.72
C PRO A 154 -8.62 12.53 -3.89
N GLY A 155 -9.53 11.55 -3.90
CA GLY A 155 -9.63 10.54 -4.95
C GLY A 155 -10.02 9.18 -4.41
N ASP A 156 -9.98 8.19 -5.29
CA ASP A 156 -10.37 6.81 -4.99
C ASP A 156 -9.14 5.98 -4.62
N TYR A 157 -9.26 5.29 -3.51
CA TYR A 157 -8.23 4.47 -2.90
C TYR A 157 -8.68 3.03 -2.78
N THR A 158 -7.77 2.11 -2.99
CA THR A 158 -7.98 0.69 -2.75
C THR A 158 -6.88 0.18 -1.83
N LEU A 159 -7.25 -0.38 -0.69
CA LEU A 159 -6.36 -1.21 0.11
C LEU A 159 -6.40 -2.63 -0.46
N LEU A 160 -5.24 -3.14 -0.86
CA LEU A 160 -5.06 -4.49 -1.37
C LEU A 160 -4.27 -5.31 -0.35
N ILE A 161 -4.73 -6.52 -0.11
CA ILE A 161 -4.02 -7.47 0.74
C ILE A 161 -3.26 -8.45 -0.14
N ASP A 162 -1.95 -8.46 0.03
CA ASP A 162 -0.99 -9.24 -0.71
C ASP A 162 -0.72 -8.77 -2.16
N ASN A 163 0.27 -9.39 -2.76
CA ASN A 163 0.79 -9.07 -4.09
C ASN A 163 -0.20 -9.44 -5.20
N HIS A 164 -0.73 -10.65 -5.15
CA HIS A 164 -1.94 -11.08 -5.86
C HIS A 164 -3.10 -10.92 -4.89
N PRO A 165 -3.93 -9.88 -5.01
CA PRO A 165 -4.84 -9.51 -3.94
C PRO A 165 -5.77 -10.65 -3.52
N LEU A 166 -5.60 -11.13 -2.29
CA LEU A 166 -6.47 -12.11 -1.66
C LEU A 166 -7.75 -11.44 -1.15
N ALA A 167 -7.65 -10.18 -0.74
CA ALA A 167 -8.77 -9.35 -0.33
C ALA A 167 -8.52 -7.88 -0.70
N SER A 168 -9.58 -7.09 -0.82
CA SER A 168 -9.48 -5.65 -1.07
C SER A 168 -10.64 -4.88 -0.48
N ILE A 169 -10.42 -3.60 -0.18
CA ILE A 169 -11.45 -2.66 0.23
C ILE A 169 -11.24 -1.30 -0.43
N ASN A 170 -12.32 -0.73 -0.97
CA ASN A 170 -12.32 0.56 -1.62
C ASN A 170 -12.85 1.63 -0.70
N PHE A 171 -12.28 2.82 -0.77
CA PHE A 171 -12.76 4.02 -0.09
C PHE A 171 -12.34 5.27 -0.86
N THR A 172 -13.03 6.38 -0.60
CA THR A 172 -12.76 7.67 -1.25
C THR A 172 -12.31 8.70 -0.21
N LEU A 173 -11.28 9.48 -0.51
CA LEU A 173 -10.97 10.71 0.22
C LEU A 173 -11.59 11.90 -0.51
N THR A 174 -12.29 12.75 0.23
CA THR A 174 -13.02 13.92 -0.31
C THR A 174 -12.52 15.24 0.27
N GLY A 175 -12.79 16.33 -0.44
CA GLY A 175 -12.43 17.69 -0.03
C GLY A 175 -11.12 18.17 -0.66
N GLU A 176 -10.54 19.22 -0.10
CA GLU A 176 -9.28 19.79 -0.55
C GLU A 176 -8.09 18.92 -0.12
N GLN A 177 -7.04 18.91 -0.94
CA GLN A 177 -5.79 18.26 -0.56
C GLN A 177 -5.17 18.88 0.69
N ALA A 178 -4.45 18.10 1.47
CA ALA A 178 -3.77 18.56 2.65
C ALA A 178 -2.28 18.21 2.64
N MET A 179 -1.44 19.17 2.95
CA MET A 179 -0.01 18.95 3.16
C MET A 179 0.21 18.36 4.55
N LEU A 180 0.81 17.17 4.62
CA LEU A 180 1.08 16.47 5.88
C LEU A 180 2.47 16.79 6.42
N ASP A 181 3.43 16.99 5.52
CA ASP A 181 4.83 17.24 5.86
C ASP A 181 5.51 18.01 4.73
N MET A 182 6.29 19.02 5.07
CA MET A 182 7.07 19.81 4.10
C MET A 182 8.52 19.34 4.07
N TRP A 183 9.05 19.21 2.86
CA TRP A 183 10.48 18.96 2.69
C TRP A 183 11.29 20.18 3.16
N PRO A 184 12.33 20.00 3.99
CA PRO A 184 13.20 21.11 4.39
C PRO A 184 13.85 21.75 3.16
N GLN A 185 13.75 23.09 3.07
CA GLN A 185 14.40 23.87 2.02
C GLN A 185 15.71 24.49 2.52
#